data_641191fb2ccce266226668b9948cf79d
#
_entry.id   641191fb2ccce266226668b9948cf79d
#
_cell.length_a   1.000
_cell.length_b   1.000
_cell.length_c   1.000
_cell.angle_alpha   90.00
_cell.angle_beta   90.00
_cell.angle_gamma   90.00
#
_symmetry.space_group_name_H-M   'P 1'
#
loop_
_entity.id
_entity.type
_entity.pdbx_description
1 polymer ?
#
loop_
_entity_poly.entity_id
_entity_poly.type
_entity_poly.pdbx_seq_one_letter_code
_entity_poly.pdbx_strand_id
1 'polypeptide(L)'
;MGAVKQAEVVPERIAEGRTRYLAHTDHLMVVVIDFRDGPAAKPDPPHTHPHEQITYVASGELLFFVEGMPHRLQSGDLITVPPDVPHTIQILSDYARLIDTFTPIRSEFLKKE
;
A
#
# COMPACT_ATOMS: atom_id res chain seq x y z
N MET A 1 0.15 12.85 17.28
CA MET A 1 1.54 13.10 17.08
C MET A 1 2.36 12.18 17.92
N GLY A 2 3.55 12.00 17.55
CA GLY A 2 4.46 11.14 18.24
C GLY A 2 4.72 9.87 17.47
N ALA A 3 5.31 8.91 18.13
CA ALA A 3 5.82 7.72 17.49
C ALA A 3 4.73 6.66 17.38
N VAL A 4 4.75 5.96 16.25
CA VAL A 4 3.99 4.72 16.07
C VAL A 4 5.03 3.60 16.01
N LYS A 5 5.02 2.70 16.98
CA LYS A 5 6.01 1.65 17.09
C LYS A 5 5.40 0.33 16.64
N GLN A 6 6.02 -0.31 15.67
CA GLN A 6 5.48 -1.56 15.12
C GLN A 6 5.24 -2.60 16.21
N ALA A 7 6.13 -2.68 17.19
CA ALA A 7 6.03 -3.67 18.26
C ALA A 7 4.80 -3.46 19.16
N GLU A 8 4.21 -2.27 19.14
CA GLU A 8 3.12 -1.90 20.03
C GLU A 8 1.80 -1.72 19.32
N VAL A 9 1.80 -1.73 17.98
CA VAL A 9 0.59 -1.52 17.21
C VAL A 9 -0.07 -2.87 16.91
N VAL A 10 -1.41 -2.87 16.91
CA VAL A 10 -2.19 -4.03 16.45
C VAL A 10 -2.60 -3.73 15.02
N PRO A 11 -2.01 -4.39 14.01
CA PRO A 11 -2.36 -4.11 12.63
C PRO A 11 -3.82 -4.42 12.35
N GLU A 12 -4.43 -3.61 11.51
CA GLU A 12 -5.79 -3.85 11.06
C GLU A 12 -5.77 -4.92 9.97
N ARG A 13 -6.64 -5.93 10.10
CA ARG A 13 -6.81 -6.91 9.03
C ARG A 13 -7.72 -6.31 7.97
N ILE A 14 -7.22 -6.18 6.75
CA ILE A 14 -7.98 -5.57 5.66
C ILE A 14 -8.51 -6.62 4.69
N ALA A 15 -7.90 -7.80 4.66
CA ALA A 15 -8.34 -8.92 3.84
C ALA A 15 -7.64 -10.16 4.34
N GLU A 16 -8.01 -11.31 3.81
CA GLU A 16 -7.31 -12.56 4.13
C GLU A 16 -5.84 -12.42 3.75
N GLY A 17 -4.96 -12.61 4.74
CA GLY A 17 -3.52 -12.50 4.52
C GLY A 17 -2.98 -11.08 4.37
N ARG A 18 -3.79 -10.06 4.61
CA ARG A 18 -3.36 -8.66 4.46
C ARG A 18 -3.66 -7.86 5.69
N THR A 19 -2.65 -7.16 6.20
CA THR A 19 -2.80 -6.28 7.35
C THR A 19 -2.16 -4.94 7.08
N ARG A 20 -2.58 -3.91 7.81
CA ARG A 20 -1.95 -2.58 7.68
C ARG A 20 -1.92 -1.88 9.03
N TYR A 21 -0.96 -0.97 9.15
CA TYR A 21 -0.97 0.06 10.20
C TYR A 21 -0.44 1.34 9.57
N LEU A 22 -0.69 2.46 10.22
CA LEU A 22 -0.43 3.74 9.60
C LEU A 22 -0.13 4.82 10.63
N ALA A 23 0.44 5.92 10.13
CA ALA A 23 0.59 7.16 10.88
C ALA A 23 0.23 8.31 9.94
N HIS A 24 -0.24 9.42 10.49
CA HIS A 24 -0.58 10.56 9.67
C HIS A 24 -0.41 11.86 10.43
N THR A 25 -0.23 12.93 9.68
CA THR A 25 -0.31 14.31 10.15
C THR A 25 -1.59 14.91 9.58
N ASP A 26 -1.70 16.23 9.52
CA ASP A 26 -2.91 16.85 8.98
C ASP A 26 -3.09 16.56 7.49
N HIS A 27 -2.00 16.48 6.74
CA HIS A 27 -2.08 16.39 5.28
C HIS A 27 -1.31 15.22 4.68
N LEU A 28 -0.60 14.46 5.49
CA LEU A 28 0.29 13.41 5.00
C LEU A 28 0.02 12.12 5.75
N MET A 29 -0.04 11.02 5.04
CA MET A 29 -0.31 9.71 5.62
C MET A 29 0.69 8.70 5.07
N VAL A 30 1.21 7.85 5.96
CA VAL A 30 2.06 6.71 5.58
C VAL A 30 1.38 5.45 6.07
N VAL A 31 1.19 4.49 5.17
CA VAL A 31 0.53 3.22 5.45
C VAL A 31 1.50 2.09 5.16
N VAL A 32 1.70 1.22 6.14
CA VAL A 32 2.52 0.02 5.99
C VAL A 32 1.57 -1.16 5.82
N ILE A 33 1.70 -1.86 4.70
CA ILE A 33 0.80 -2.98 4.37
C ILE A 33 1.64 -4.23 4.21
N ASP A 34 1.26 -5.28 4.93
CA ASP A 34 1.86 -6.60 4.81
C ASP A 34 0.94 -7.53 4.04
N PHE A 35 1.50 -8.21 3.04
CA PHE A 35 0.80 -9.15 2.19
C PHE A 35 1.39 -10.54 2.42
N ARG A 36 0.56 -11.48 2.84
CA ARG A 36 0.98 -12.89 3.05
C ARG A 36 0.14 -13.85 2.24
N ASP A 37 -0.64 -13.32 1.28
CA ASP A 37 -1.53 -14.10 0.44
C ASP A 37 -0.97 -14.33 -0.97
N GLY A 38 0.30 -14.02 -1.19
CA GLY A 38 0.95 -14.28 -2.47
C GLY A 38 1.53 -15.67 -2.57
N PRO A 39 2.03 -16.02 -3.75
CA PRO A 39 1.91 -15.25 -4.99
C PRO A 39 0.49 -15.26 -5.54
N ALA A 40 0.09 -14.16 -6.16
CA ALA A 40 -1.27 -14.02 -6.70
C ALA A 40 -1.31 -14.47 -8.14
N ALA A 41 -2.39 -15.15 -8.53
CA ALA A 41 -2.55 -15.64 -9.89
C ALA A 41 -2.93 -14.52 -10.86
N LYS A 42 -3.47 -13.41 -10.35
CA LYS A 42 -3.90 -12.28 -11.17
C LYS A 42 -3.86 -11.01 -10.34
N PRO A 43 -3.88 -9.82 -10.98
CA PRO A 43 -3.91 -8.57 -10.24
C PRO A 43 -5.21 -8.40 -9.46
N ASP A 44 -5.13 -7.58 -8.41
CA ASP A 44 -6.34 -7.08 -7.75
C ASP A 44 -7.12 -6.22 -8.74
N PRO A 45 -8.42 -5.97 -8.49
CA PRO A 45 -9.16 -5.03 -9.32
C PRO A 45 -8.53 -3.63 -9.25
N PRO A 46 -8.43 -2.92 -10.39
CA PRO A 46 -7.88 -1.57 -10.38
C PRO A 46 -8.79 -0.61 -9.64
N HIS A 47 -8.20 0.44 -9.07
CA HIS A 47 -8.95 1.49 -8.40
C HIS A 47 -8.31 2.84 -8.66
N THR A 48 -9.05 3.91 -8.35
CA THR A 48 -8.57 5.28 -8.45
C THR A 48 -8.88 6.00 -7.15
N HIS A 49 -8.12 7.05 -6.87
CA HIS A 49 -8.42 7.95 -5.76
C HIS A 49 -7.81 9.32 -6.06
N PRO A 50 -8.36 10.39 -5.47
CA PRO A 50 -7.84 11.73 -5.73
C PRO A 50 -6.51 12.05 -5.05
N HIS A 51 -5.98 11.12 -4.28
CA HIS A 51 -4.74 11.30 -3.53
C HIS A 51 -3.53 11.05 -4.43
N GLU A 52 -2.48 11.84 -4.26
CA GLU A 52 -1.17 11.46 -4.78
C GLU A 52 -0.62 10.33 -3.94
N GLN A 53 0.16 9.47 -4.55
CA GLN A 53 0.72 8.31 -3.85
C GLN A 53 2.12 8.04 -4.32
N ILE A 54 2.99 7.69 -3.37
CA ILE A 54 4.29 7.08 -3.66
C ILE A 54 4.32 5.79 -2.87
N THR A 55 4.70 4.71 -3.54
CA THR A 55 4.83 3.41 -2.91
C THR A 55 6.30 2.99 -2.89
N TYR A 56 6.78 2.57 -1.73
CA TYR A 56 8.12 2.00 -1.53
C TYR A 56 7.96 0.52 -1.24
N VAL A 57 8.72 -0.32 -1.95
CA VAL A 57 8.71 -1.76 -1.72
C VAL A 57 9.75 -2.06 -0.66
N ALA A 58 9.30 -2.36 0.56
CA ALA A 58 10.21 -2.68 1.67
C ALA A 58 10.66 -4.14 1.62
N SER A 59 9.80 -5.04 1.10
CA SER A 59 10.11 -6.46 1.02
C SER A 59 9.25 -7.10 -0.06
N GLY A 60 9.80 -8.14 -0.70
CA GLY A 60 9.02 -8.91 -1.66
C GLY A 60 9.13 -8.41 -3.08
N GLU A 61 8.25 -8.93 -3.92
CA GLU A 61 8.27 -8.68 -5.35
C GLU A 61 6.83 -8.61 -5.85
N LEU A 62 6.56 -7.70 -6.79
CA LEU A 62 5.21 -7.52 -7.32
C LEU A 62 5.24 -6.89 -8.70
N LEU A 63 4.11 -6.96 -9.38
CA LEU A 63 3.82 -6.09 -10.51
C LEU A 63 2.93 -4.97 -10.01
N PHE A 64 3.29 -3.74 -10.34
CA PHE A 64 2.50 -2.56 -10.01
C PHE A 64 2.00 -1.97 -11.33
N PHE A 65 0.68 -1.92 -11.50
CA PHE A 65 0.07 -1.46 -12.75
C PHE A 65 -0.38 -0.02 -12.57
N VAL A 66 0.08 0.85 -13.46
CA VAL A 66 -0.37 2.23 -13.53
C VAL A 66 -0.93 2.45 -14.91
N GLU A 67 -2.21 2.80 -15.00
CA GLU A 67 -2.92 2.92 -16.28
C GLU A 67 -2.78 1.66 -17.13
N GLY A 68 -2.83 0.50 -16.48
CA GLY A 68 -2.70 -0.78 -17.17
C GLY A 68 -1.28 -1.18 -17.52
N MET A 69 -0.29 -0.31 -17.31
CA MET A 69 1.10 -0.60 -17.64
C MET A 69 1.77 -1.27 -16.46
N PRO A 70 2.27 -2.50 -16.61
CA PRO A 70 2.93 -3.20 -15.50
C PRO A 70 4.36 -2.69 -15.28
N HIS A 71 4.71 -2.57 -14.01
CA HIS A 71 6.07 -2.27 -13.56
C HIS A 71 6.47 -3.35 -12.57
N ARG A 72 7.53 -4.09 -12.88
CA ARG A 72 8.02 -5.12 -11.98
C ARG A 72 8.92 -4.48 -10.95
N LEU A 73 8.55 -4.63 -9.68
CA LEU A 73 9.24 -3.97 -8.57
C LEU A 73 9.68 -5.00 -7.55
N GLN A 74 10.79 -4.71 -6.88
CA GLN A 74 11.32 -5.53 -5.79
C GLN A 74 11.82 -4.63 -4.68
N SER A 75 12.31 -5.23 -3.60
CA SER A 75 12.77 -4.50 -2.42
C SER A 75 13.67 -3.33 -2.81
N GLY A 76 13.35 -2.15 -2.29
CA GLY A 76 14.11 -0.94 -2.54
C GLY A 76 13.54 -0.06 -3.64
N ASP A 77 12.61 -0.57 -4.43
CA ASP A 77 12.06 0.19 -5.54
C ASP A 77 10.93 1.10 -5.09
N LEU A 78 10.73 2.18 -5.87
CA LEU A 78 9.66 3.15 -5.63
C LEU A 78 8.86 3.34 -6.90
N ILE A 79 7.59 3.68 -6.74
CA ILE A 79 6.75 4.07 -7.87
C ILE A 79 5.85 5.22 -7.44
N THR A 80 5.60 6.15 -8.37
CA THR A 80 4.69 7.27 -8.13
C THR A 80 3.38 7.03 -8.85
N VAL A 81 2.28 7.45 -8.22
CA VAL A 81 0.93 7.34 -8.78
C VAL A 81 0.28 8.71 -8.69
N PRO A 82 0.06 9.37 -9.83
CA PRO A 82 -0.64 10.66 -9.83
C PRO A 82 -2.09 10.54 -9.38
N PRO A 83 -2.74 11.66 -9.00
CA PRO A 83 -4.15 11.62 -8.64
C PRO A 83 -5.01 11.06 -9.77
N ASP A 84 -6.04 10.32 -9.42
CA ASP A 84 -7.10 9.85 -10.32
C ASP A 84 -6.63 8.92 -11.43
N VAL A 85 -5.46 8.33 -11.28
CA VAL A 85 -4.91 7.39 -12.26
C VAL A 85 -5.22 5.97 -11.80
N PRO A 86 -5.84 5.13 -12.65
CA PRO A 86 -6.14 3.74 -12.28
C PRO A 86 -4.84 2.97 -11.98
N HIS A 87 -4.84 2.24 -10.89
CA HIS A 87 -3.67 1.44 -10.51
C HIS A 87 -4.08 0.23 -9.71
N THR A 88 -3.22 -0.79 -9.70
CA THR A 88 -3.41 -1.99 -8.92
C THR A 88 -2.09 -2.74 -8.79
N ILE A 89 -2.12 -3.82 -8.04
CA ILE A 89 -0.93 -4.63 -7.78
C ILE A 89 -1.24 -6.11 -8.01
N GLN A 90 -0.17 -6.86 -8.26
CA GLN A 90 -0.20 -8.33 -8.25
C GLN A 90 1.05 -8.78 -7.50
N ILE A 91 0.86 -9.35 -6.32
CA ILE A 91 1.98 -9.81 -5.49
C ILE A 91 2.55 -11.08 -6.11
N LEU A 92 3.88 -11.13 -6.27
CA LEU A 92 4.57 -12.24 -6.92
C LEU A 92 5.34 -13.12 -5.93
N SER A 93 5.52 -12.68 -4.70
CA SER A 93 6.24 -13.44 -3.66
C SER A 93 5.27 -13.88 -2.57
N ASP A 94 5.72 -14.81 -1.72
CA ASP A 94 4.90 -15.31 -0.61
C ASP A 94 4.59 -14.20 0.39
N TYR A 95 5.54 -13.29 0.56
CA TYR A 95 5.40 -12.16 1.47
C TYR A 95 5.87 -10.89 0.77
N ALA A 96 5.16 -9.80 1.00
CA ALA A 96 5.57 -8.49 0.54
C ALA A 96 5.17 -7.45 1.57
N ARG A 97 5.98 -6.40 1.69
CA ARG A 97 5.66 -5.23 2.49
C ARG A 97 5.74 -4.00 1.61
N LEU A 98 4.65 -3.27 1.52
CA LEU A 98 4.58 -2.02 0.79
C LEU A 98 4.36 -0.88 1.76
N ILE A 99 5.02 0.24 1.50
CA ILE A 99 4.85 1.46 2.29
C ILE A 99 4.30 2.50 1.34
N ASP A 100 3.04 2.89 1.56
CA ASP A 100 2.33 3.87 0.73
C ASP A 100 2.30 5.20 1.45
N THR A 101 2.66 6.26 0.76
CA THR A 101 2.58 7.62 1.27
C THR A 101 1.56 8.38 0.44
N PHE A 102 0.62 9.03 1.12
CA PHE A 102 -0.50 9.73 0.48
C PHE A 102 -0.57 11.18 0.92
N THR A 103 -1.02 12.02 0.01
CA THR A 103 -1.50 13.36 0.33
C THR A 103 -2.67 13.72 -0.60
N PRO A 104 -3.76 14.29 -0.10
CA PRO A 104 -4.12 14.43 1.32
C PRO A 104 -4.31 13.08 1.99
N ILE A 105 -4.59 13.09 3.28
CA ILE A 105 -4.78 11.83 3.99
C ILE A 105 -6.01 11.10 3.48
N ARG A 106 -5.97 9.77 3.57
CA ARG A 106 -7.12 8.95 3.21
C ARG A 106 -7.96 8.74 4.46
N SER A 107 -8.89 9.66 4.68
CA SER A 107 -9.68 9.67 5.92
C SER A 107 -10.52 8.41 6.08
N GLU A 108 -10.85 7.73 4.98
CA GLU A 108 -11.60 6.46 5.07
C GLU A 108 -10.80 5.39 5.81
N PHE A 109 -9.46 5.49 5.84
CA PHE A 109 -8.63 4.55 6.60
C PHE A 109 -8.72 4.79 8.11
N LEU A 110 -9.22 5.93 8.52
CA LEU A 110 -9.28 6.31 9.93
C LEU A 110 -10.64 6.05 10.55
N LYS A 111 -11.63 5.67 9.75
CA LYS A 111 -12.98 5.44 10.26
C LYS A 111 -13.04 4.13 11.03
N LYS A 112 -13.60 4.21 12.23
CA LYS A 112 -13.79 3.05 13.10
C LYS A 112 -15.25 2.99 13.50
N GLU A 113 -15.78 1.81 13.62
CA GLU A 113 -17.14 1.61 14.09
C GLU A 113 -17.20 1.20 15.53
#